data_113fa01b10cec2cab36e44074065d3af
#
_entry.id   113fa01b10cec2cab36e44074065d3af
#
_cell.length_a   1.000
_cell.length_b   1.000
_cell.length_c   1.000
_cell.angle_alpha   90.00
_cell.angle_beta   90.00
_cell.angle_gamma   90.00
#
_symmetry.space_group_name_H-M   'P 1'
#
loop_
_entity.id
_entity.type
_entity.pdbx_description
1 polymer ?
#
loop_
_entity_poly.entity_id
_entity_poly.type
_entity_poly.pdbx_seq_one_letter_code
_entity_poly.pdbx_strand_id
1 'polypeptide(L)' 'GTKRGEKTMKITGMHCENCVASVTRAINRIDGAAAKVSLKKGEAVVSYDREISNEELKKVVEDRGYHVVSIQ' A
#
# COMPACT_ATOMS: atom_id res chain seq x y z
N GLY A 1 -12.36 -9.23 -9.70
CA GLY A 1 -12.68 -10.20 -8.70
C GLY A 1 -13.41 -9.61 -7.51
N THR A 2 -13.84 -10.47 -6.60
CA THR A 2 -14.57 -10.04 -5.43
C THR A 2 -13.58 -9.67 -4.32
N LYS A 3 -13.76 -8.48 -3.77
CA LYS A 3 -12.94 -8.00 -2.67
C LYS A 3 -13.18 -8.86 -1.42
N ARG A 4 -12.10 -9.37 -0.83
CA ARG A 4 -12.17 -10.17 0.40
C ARG A 4 -11.99 -9.33 1.65
N GLY A 5 -11.26 -8.22 1.56
CA GLY A 5 -11.05 -7.36 2.71
C GLY A 5 -10.23 -6.14 2.35
N GLU A 6 -9.98 -5.32 3.35
CA GLU A 6 -9.17 -4.12 3.24
C GLU A 6 -8.20 -4.01 4.39
N LYS A 7 -7.05 -3.41 4.13
CA LYS A 7 -6.07 -3.06 5.16
C LYS A 7 -5.67 -1.61 4.97
N THR A 8 -5.43 -0.91 6.06
CA THR A 8 -4.95 0.46 6.04
C THR A 8 -3.50 0.47 6.49
N MET A 9 -2.61 0.95 5.61
CA MET A 9 -1.18 1.05 5.89
C MET A 9 -0.82 2.48 6.16
N LYS A 10 -0.19 2.75 7.30
CA LYS A 10 0.39 4.06 7.59
C LYS A 10 1.80 4.08 7.03
N ILE A 11 2.09 5.06 6.19
CA ILE A 11 3.37 5.14 5.46
C ILE A 11 3.98 6.53 5.66
N THR A 12 5.27 6.56 5.97
CA THR A 12 6.02 7.81 6.08
C THR A 12 6.96 7.96 4.89
N GLY A 13 7.35 9.19 4.60
CA GLY A 13 8.30 9.49 3.53
C GLY A 13 7.67 9.87 2.21
N MET A 14 6.34 9.87 2.12
CA MET A 14 5.67 10.36 0.92
C MET A 14 5.54 11.88 1.00
N HIS A 15 6.15 12.57 0.04
CA HIS A 15 6.19 14.04 0.06
C HIS A 15 5.49 14.69 -1.12
N CYS A 16 5.15 13.93 -2.16
CA CYS A 16 4.54 14.48 -3.37
C CYS A 16 3.73 13.41 -4.10
N GLU A 17 3.04 13.83 -5.14
CA GLU A 17 2.21 12.92 -5.92
C GLU A 17 3.02 11.82 -6.61
N ASN A 18 4.28 12.08 -6.95
CA ASN A 18 5.14 11.05 -7.51
C ASN A 18 5.40 9.93 -6.51
N CYS A 19 5.51 10.27 -5.24
CA CYS A 19 5.67 9.27 -4.18
C CYS A 19 4.39 8.44 -4.06
N VAL A 20 3.23 9.08 -4.10
CA VAL A 20 1.94 8.40 -4.07
C VAL A 20 1.83 7.42 -5.23
N ALA A 21 2.20 7.87 -6.44
CA ALA A 21 2.16 7.02 -7.62
C ALA A 21 3.10 5.81 -7.48
N SER A 22 4.28 6.01 -6.90
CA SER A 22 5.24 4.93 -6.69
C SER A 22 4.69 3.87 -5.75
N VAL A 23 4.12 4.29 -4.62
CA VAL A 23 3.54 3.38 -3.64
C VAL A 23 2.35 2.63 -4.25
N THR A 24 1.49 3.37 -4.96
CA THR A 24 0.33 2.77 -5.63
C THR A 24 0.76 1.68 -6.60
N ARG A 25 1.75 1.96 -7.43
CA ARG A 25 2.25 0.98 -8.39
C ARG A 25 2.85 -0.24 -7.70
N ALA A 26 3.60 -0.01 -6.62
CA ALA A 26 4.22 -1.11 -5.89
C ALA A 26 3.18 -2.09 -5.37
N ILE A 27 2.10 -1.57 -4.79
CA ILE A 27 1.04 -2.41 -4.24
C ILE A 27 0.22 -3.05 -5.35
N ASN A 28 -0.10 -2.30 -6.40
CA ASN A 28 -0.91 -2.82 -7.51
C ASN A 28 -0.21 -3.92 -8.31
N ARG A 29 1.11 -4.04 -8.17
CA ARG A 29 1.85 -5.14 -8.81
C ARG A 29 1.61 -6.47 -8.12
N ILE A 30 1.12 -6.45 -6.89
CA ILE A 30 0.75 -7.68 -6.19
C ILE A 30 -0.57 -8.17 -6.79
N ASP A 31 -0.57 -9.40 -7.29
CA ASP A 31 -1.77 -9.99 -7.87
C ASP A 31 -2.87 -10.06 -6.81
N GLY A 32 -4.04 -9.53 -7.14
CA GLY A 32 -5.18 -9.52 -6.23
C GLY A 32 -5.23 -8.32 -5.28
N ALA A 33 -4.29 -7.37 -5.39
CA ALA A 33 -4.27 -6.18 -4.54
C ALA A 33 -4.51 -4.91 -5.34
N ALA A 34 -5.21 -3.96 -4.72
CA ALA A 34 -5.42 -2.63 -5.30
C ALA A 34 -5.28 -1.61 -4.18
N ALA A 35 -4.59 -0.52 -4.43
CA ALA A 35 -4.33 0.49 -3.41
C ALA A 35 -4.96 1.83 -3.75
N LYS A 36 -5.48 2.49 -2.73
CA LYS A 36 -5.83 3.91 -2.77
C LYS A 36 -4.93 4.61 -1.77
N VAL A 37 -4.08 5.48 -2.25
CA VAL A 37 -3.07 6.14 -1.44
C VAL A 37 -3.44 7.61 -1.23
N SER A 38 -3.35 8.09 0.00
CA SER A 38 -3.62 9.47 0.35
C SER A 38 -2.34 10.14 0.84
N LEU A 39 -1.87 11.13 0.09
CA LEU A 39 -0.70 11.92 0.49
C LEU A 39 -1.00 12.69 1.76
N LYS A 40 -2.19 13.29 1.84
CA LYS A 40 -2.59 14.11 2.97
C LYS A 40 -2.62 13.33 4.27
N LYS A 41 -3.12 12.11 4.22
CA LYS A 41 -3.23 11.25 5.40
C LYS A 41 -1.97 10.40 5.65
N GLY A 42 -1.10 10.30 4.65
CA GLY A 42 0.07 9.46 4.74
C GLY A 42 -0.28 7.99 4.86
N GLU A 43 -1.30 7.55 4.15
CA GLU A 43 -1.75 6.16 4.28
C GLU A 43 -2.19 5.58 2.94
N ALA A 44 -2.17 4.25 2.86
CA ALA A 44 -2.66 3.50 1.72
C ALA A 44 -3.73 2.53 2.19
N VAL A 45 -4.91 2.59 1.56
CA VAL A 45 -5.97 1.61 1.81
C VAL A 45 -5.85 0.55 0.72
N VAL A 46 -5.56 -0.66 1.14
CA VAL A 46 -5.33 -1.78 0.23
C VAL A 46 -6.54 -2.70 0.25
N SER A 47 -7.16 -2.89 -0.91
CA SER A 47 -8.23 -3.86 -1.08
C SER A 47 -7.61 -5.13 -1.68
N TYR A 48 -8.06 -6.29 -1.24
CA TYR A 48 -7.52 -7.55 -1.75
C TYR A 48 -8.64 -8.56 -1.98
N ASP A 49 -8.46 -9.41 -2.99
CA ASP A 49 -9.41 -10.48 -3.30
C ASP A 49 -8.83 -11.86 -2.98
N ARG A 50 -7.60 -11.92 -2.47
CA ARG A 50 -6.98 -13.12 -1.93
C ARG A 50 -6.15 -12.75 -0.72
N GLU A 51 -5.78 -13.71 0.09
CA GLU A 51 -4.99 -13.44 1.27
C GLU A 51 -3.59 -12.95 0.91
N ILE A 52 -3.22 -11.80 1.44
CA ILE A 52 -1.92 -11.18 1.22
C ILE A 52 -1.35 -10.84 2.59
N SER A 53 -0.12 -11.27 2.86
CA SER A 53 0.49 -11.03 4.16
C SER A 53 0.88 -9.57 4.34
N ASN A 54 0.89 -9.11 5.60
CA ASN A 54 1.36 -7.78 5.92
C ASN A 54 2.83 -7.61 5.54
N GLU A 55 3.62 -8.67 5.66
CA GLU A 55 5.03 -8.64 5.30
C GLU A 55 5.23 -8.37 3.82
N GLU A 56 4.42 -8.97 2.97
CA GLU A 56 4.50 -8.75 1.53
C GLU A 56 4.17 -7.29 1.19
N LEU A 57 3.11 -6.75 1.78
CA LEU A 57 2.73 -5.35 1.57
C LEU A 57 3.82 -4.41 2.05
N LYS A 58 4.34 -4.65 3.24
CA LYS A 58 5.41 -3.84 3.81
C LYS A 58 6.65 -3.86 2.93
N LYS A 59 7.04 -5.03 2.45
CA LYS A 59 8.24 -5.19 1.65
C LYS A 59 8.17 -4.40 0.34
N VAL A 60 7.04 -4.48 -0.38
CA VAL A 60 6.95 -3.79 -1.67
C VAL A 60 6.98 -2.28 -1.51
N VAL A 61 6.45 -1.76 -0.41
CA VAL A 61 6.47 -0.33 -0.13
C VAL A 61 7.87 0.09 0.32
N GLU A 62 8.49 -0.68 1.21
CA GLU A 62 9.81 -0.32 1.73
C GLU A 62 10.90 -0.46 0.67
N ASP A 63 10.72 -1.36 -0.29
CA ASP A 63 11.64 -1.48 -1.44
C ASP A 63 11.66 -0.21 -2.29
N ARG A 64 10.63 0.63 -2.18
CA ARG A 64 10.57 1.92 -2.89
C ARG A 64 11.16 3.06 -2.07
N GLY A 65 11.67 2.79 -0.86
CA GLY A 65 12.31 3.79 -0.02
C GLY A 65 11.39 4.46 0.98
N TYR A 66 10.20 3.94 1.18
CA TYR A 66 9.26 4.46 2.17
C TYR A 66 9.22 3.56 3.39
N HIS A 67 8.69 4.08 4.50
CA HIS A 67 8.59 3.32 5.73
C HIS A 67 7.14 3.04 6.08
N VAL A 68 6.81 1.79 6.35
CA VAL A 68 5.47 1.38 6.80
C VAL A 68 5.47 1.38 8.32
N VAL A 69 4.64 2.25 8.90
CA VAL A 69 4.54 2.39 10.35
C VAL A 69 3.64 1.32 10.94
N SER A 70 2.51 1.09 10.29
CA SER A 70 1.54 0.11 10.78
C SER A 70 0.66 -0.38 9.64
N ILE A 71 0.10 -1.55 9.81
CA ILE A 71 -0.90 -2.13 8.91
C ILE A 71 -2.05 -2.64 9.77
N GLN A 72 -3.24 -2.15 9.49
CA GLN A 72 -4.43 -2.51 10.25
C GLN A 72 -5.53 -3.06 9.38
#